data_b9e3233fa616bab861eb6ff80b62d7ce
#
_entry.id   b9e3233fa616bab861eb6ff80b62d7ce
#
_cell.length_a   1.000
_cell.length_b   1.000
_cell.length_c   1.000
_cell.angle_alpha   90.00
_cell.angle_beta   90.00
_cell.angle_gamma   90.00
#
_symmetry.space_group_name_H-M   'P 1'
#
loop_
_entity.id
_entity.type
_entity.pdbx_description
1 polymer ?
#
loop_
_entity_poly.entity_id
_entity_poly.type
_entity_poly.pdbx_seq_one_letter_code
_entity_poly.pdbx_strand_id
1 'polypeptide(L)'
;MKICHVITRLIQGGAQENTVYTASGQAALGHEVTLIYGPELNGESPFFTLPKNLKLVVMPNLVRALSPLKDLKAYADLKNYFRANSFDIIHTHSSKAGILGRLTAADAKTKAKIVHTIHGLAFDEFQSALKNKLYIAAEKKVALVSDAIITVCDAMADQALQAGVGHKELYHTVRSGSDLTAFQEAPQFREEARQKLAIKDDELLLVSVARLFPQKGVEEILSAARSLPNNVKLLLIGGGPLKEEMEKFAEANLPGRVIFQGEVPPQDIPFLISAGDLLVHASYREGLARVLVQAMAAGIPAISSRAGGAAEIVVDGRHGYLFPIGDEKALKTRLEAVTGESDLLSKLKEGARGTDVSDYSIDAMVKGTMAVYEKLR
;
A
#
# COMPACT_ATOMS: atom_id res chain seq x y z
N MET A 1 -23.17 12.69 -8.13
CA MET A 1 -22.13 12.96 -9.14
C MET A 1 -21.96 11.75 -10.04
N LYS A 2 -21.51 11.99 -11.27
CA LYS A 2 -21.04 10.97 -12.20
C LYS A 2 -19.51 10.92 -12.11
N ILE A 3 -18.96 9.83 -11.57
CA ILE A 3 -17.55 9.67 -11.26
C ILE A 3 -16.97 8.56 -12.13
N CYS A 4 -15.82 8.81 -12.75
CA CYS A 4 -15.09 7.80 -13.53
C CYS A 4 -13.72 7.56 -12.92
N HIS A 5 -13.48 6.36 -12.39
CA HIS A 5 -12.15 5.90 -12.00
C HIS A 5 -11.45 5.21 -13.16
N VAL A 6 -10.14 5.45 -13.31
CA VAL A 6 -9.31 4.81 -14.34
C VAL A 6 -8.06 4.23 -13.69
N ILE A 7 -7.87 2.93 -13.80
CA ILE A 7 -6.70 2.22 -13.29
C ILE A 7 -6.14 1.25 -14.34
N THR A 8 -4.82 0.98 -14.32
CA THR A 8 -4.20 0.15 -15.35
C THR A 8 -4.68 -1.29 -15.32
N ARG A 9 -4.94 -1.86 -14.14
CA ARG A 9 -5.40 -3.25 -13.95
C ARG A 9 -5.97 -3.46 -12.55
N LEU A 10 -6.82 -4.49 -12.38
CA LEU A 10 -7.40 -4.89 -11.10
C LEU A 10 -6.81 -6.25 -10.66
N ILE A 11 -5.72 -6.21 -9.94
CA ILE A 11 -5.07 -7.38 -9.32
C ILE A 11 -4.93 -7.16 -7.83
N GLN A 12 -4.54 -8.17 -7.07
CA GLN A 12 -4.25 -8.00 -5.65
C GLN A 12 -3.13 -6.97 -5.44
N GLY A 13 -3.40 -5.94 -4.66
CA GLY A 13 -2.43 -4.90 -4.33
C GLY A 13 -3.05 -3.64 -3.76
N GLY A 14 -2.26 -2.89 -2.98
CA GLY A 14 -2.74 -1.74 -2.23
C GLY A 14 -3.41 -0.64 -3.06
N ALA A 15 -2.87 -0.33 -4.23
CA ALA A 15 -3.45 0.68 -5.13
C ALA A 15 -4.82 0.25 -5.69
N GLN A 16 -4.94 -1.02 -6.05
CA GLN A 16 -6.16 -1.60 -6.61
C GLN A 16 -7.26 -1.68 -5.57
N GLU A 17 -6.94 -2.19 -4.38
CA GLU A 17 -7.89 -2.25 -3.27
C GLU A 17 -8.36 -0.85 -2.86
N ASN A 18 -7.44 0.11 -2.72
CA ASN A 18 -7.79 1.51 -2.47
C ASN A 18 -8.77 2.05 -3.52
N THR A 19 -8.50 1.82 -4.82
CA THR A 19 -9.36 2.27 -5.91
C THR A 19 -10.75 1.65 -5.84
N VAL A 20 -10.83 0.33 -5.60
CA VAL A 20 -12.10 -0.40 -5.51
C VAL A 20 -12.89 0.03 -4.28
N TYR A 21 -12.26 0.15 -3.11
CA TYR A 21 -12.94 0.61 -1.89
C TYR A 21 -13.46 2.04 -2.04
N THR A 22 -12.65 2.94 -2.64
CA THR A 22 -13.09 4.32 -2.91
C THR A 22 -14.31 4.33 -3.84
N ALA A 23 -14.23 3.64 -4.98
CA ALA A 23 -15.32 3.59 -5.97
C ALA A 23 -16.60 2.96 -5.37
N SER A 24 -16.43 1.89 -4.60
CA SER A 24 -17.55 1.18 -3.94
C SER A 24 -18.24 2.04 -2.88
N GLY A 25 -17.46 2.71 -2.05
CA GLY A 25 -17.97 3.62 -1.03
C GLY A 25 -18.72 4.80 -1.65
N GLN A 26 -18.20 5.37 -2.75
CA GLN A 26 -18.89 6.43 -3.48
C GLN A 26 -20.21 5.95 -4.10
N ALA A 27 -20.25 4.74 -4.66
CA ALA A 27 -21.47 4.15 -5.18
C ALA A 27 -22.49 3.88 -4.06
N ALA A 28 -22.02 3.46 -2.87
CA ALA A 28 -22.89 3.30 -1.69
C ALA A 28 -23.48 4.62 -1.19
N LEU A 29 -22.78 5.74 -1.42
CA LEU A 29 -23.28 7.09 -1.17
C LEU A 29 -24.27 7.60 -2.24
N GLY A 30 -24.64 6.77 -3.21
CA GLY A 30 -25.61 7.11 -4.26
C GLY A 30 -25.03 7.82 -5.47
N HIS A 31 -23.70 7.78 -5.67
CA HIS A 31 -23.06 8.33 -6.87
C HIS A 31 -23.09 7.32 -8.02
N GLU A 32 -23.15 7.80 -9.27
CA GLU A 32 -23.03 6.99 -10.47
C GLU A 32 -21.53 6.79 -10.77
N VAL A 33 -21.01 5.59 -10.48
CA VAL A 33 -19.58 5.32 -10.54
C VAL A 33 -19.25 4.34 -11.66
N THR A 34 -18.33 4.75 -12.53
CA THR A 34 -17.73 3.92 -13.58
C THR A 34 -16.27 3.60 -13.22
N LEU A 35 -15.87 2.36 -13.32
CA LEU A 35 -14.49 1.90 -13.13
C LEU A 35 -13.94 1.34 -14.44
N ILE A 36 -12.99 2.07 -15.04
CA ILE A 36 -12.27 1.69 -16.26
C ILE A 36 -10.95 1.01 -15.87
N TYR A 37 -10.69 -0.16 -16.42
CA TYR A 37 -9.44 -0.88 -16.18
C TYR A 37 -9.00 -1.70 -17.40
N GLY A 38 -7.72 -2.07 -17.44
CA GLY A 38 -7.17 -2.94 -18.47
C GLY A 38 -7.37 -4.42 -18.16
N PRO A 39 -7.13 -5.30 -19.16
CA PRO A 39 -7.31 -6.72 -18.99
C PRO A 39 -6.30 -7.32 -18.00
N GLU A 40 -6.69 -8.40 -17.38
CA GLU A 40 -5.81 -9.25 -16.61
C GLU A 40 -4.84 -9.99 -17.57
N LEU A 41 -3.60 -10.14 -17.15
CA LEU A 41 -2.59 -10.87 -17.92
C LEU A 41 -2.26 -12.19 -17.20
N ASN A 42 -2.48 -13.33 -17.89
CA ASN A 42 -1.98 -14.65 -17.55
C ASN A 42 -2.07 -15.05 -16.06
N GLY A 43 -3.28 -15.34 -15.57
CA GLY A 43 -3.48 -15.96 -14.25
C GLY A 43 -3.47 -14.99 -13.06
N GLU A 44 -3.45 -13.68 -13.29
CA GLU A 44 -3.68 -12.68 -12.26
C GLU A 44 -5.18 -12.62 -11.95
N SER A 45 -5.65 -13.26 -10.90
CA SER A 45 -7.05 -13.14 -10.46
C SER A 45 -7.22 -12.01 -9.46
N PRO A 46 -8.27 -11.18 -9.56
CA PRO A 46 -8.58 -10.23 -8.51
C PRO A 46 -9.02 -11.00 -7.25
N PHE A 47 -8.44 -10.63 -6.09
CA PHE A 47 -8.79 -11.24 -4.79
C PHE A 47 -10.06 -10.64 -4.15
N PHE A 48 -10.78 -9.81 -4.85
CA PHE A 48 -11.98 -9.16 -4.33
C PHE A 48 -13.14 -9.29 -5.31
N THR A 49 -14.33 -9.40 -4.75
CA THR A 49 -15.57 -9.35 -5.53
C THR A 49 -15.87 -7.90 -5.86
N LEU A 50 -15.93 -7.57 -7.13
CA LEU A 50 -16.31 -6.23 -7.57
C LEU A 50 -17.79 -5.96 -7.25
N PRO A 51 -18.14 -4.82 -6.64
CA PRO A 51 -19.50 -4.48 -6.31
C PRO A 51 -20.39 -4.38 -7.54
N LYS A 52 -21.60 -4.93 -7.44
CA LYS A 52 -22.57 -4.96 -8.54
C LYS A 52 -23.10 -3.58 -8.94
N ASN A 53 -22.96 -2.59 -8.08
CA ASN A 53 -23.42 -1.22 -8.30
C ASN A 53 -22.39 -0.33 -9.03
N LEU A 54 -21.25 -0.88 -9.45
CA LEU A 54 -20.25 -0.20 -10.28
C LEU A 54 -20.47 -0.55 -11.76
N LYS A 55 -20.42 0.48 -12.62
CA LYS A 55 -20.29 0.25 -14.06
C LYS A 55 -18.86 -0.09 -14.39
N LEU A 56 -18.59 -1.33 -14.76
CA LEU A 56 -17.26 -1.83 -15.10
C LEU A 56 -16.99 -1.71 -16.59
N VAL A 57 -15.82 -1.17 -16.97
CA VAL A 57 -15.43 -1.00 -18.38
C VAL A 57 -14.01 -1.49 -18.58
N VAL A 58 -13.85 -2.54 -19.40
CA VAL A 58 -12.52 -3.07 -19.75
C VAL A 58 -12.00 -2.35 -20.98
N MET A 59 -10.76 -1.83 -20.89
CA MET A 59 -10.03 -1.22 -22.01
C MET A 59 -8.90 -2.17 -22.44
N PRO A 60 -9.06 -2.95 -23.50
CA PRO A 60 -8.13 -4.03 -23.87
C PRO A 60 -6.70 -3.57 -24.14
N ASN A 61 -6.51 -2.32 -24.52
CA ASN A 61 -5.22 -1.73 -24.83
C ASN A 61 -4.53 -1.09 -23.61
N LEU A 62 -5.23 -0.92 -22.49
CA LEU A 62 -4.68 -0.33 -21.26
C LEU A 62 -3.88 -1.38 -20.48
N VAL A 63 -2.64 -1.64 -20.90
CA VAL A 63 -1.77 -2.67 -20.31
C VAL A 63 -0.64 -2.05 -19.50
N ARG A 64 -0.09 -2.77 -18.50
CA ARG A 64 0.99 -2.28 -17.63
C ARG A 64 2.30 -2.07 -18.37
N ALA A 65 2.67 -3.01 -19.24
CA ALA A 65 3.92 -2.95 -20.00
C ALA A 65 3.97 -1.71 -20.92
N LEU A 66 5.12 -1.11 -21.07
CA LEU A 66 5.33 -0.05 -22.06
C LEU A 66 5.18 -0.66 -23.47
N SER A 67 4.19 -0.20 -24.21
CA SER A 67 3.89 -0.69 -25.56
C SER A 67 3.33 0.47 -26.40
N PRO A 68 4.16 1.15 -27.18
CA PRO A 68 3.76 2.39 -27.88
C PRO A 68 2.48 2.23 -28.71
N LEU A 69 2.30 1.10 -29.41
CA LEU A 69 1.11 0.87 -30.21
C LEU A 69 -0.15 0.66 -29.35
N LYS A 70 -0.04 -0.13 -28.27
CA LYS A 70 -1.15 -0.31 -27.33
C LYS A 70 -1.44 0.97 -26.56
N ASP A 71 -0.42 1.72 -26.18
CA ASP A 71 -0.56 2.97 -25.46
C ASP A 71 -1.27 4.04 -26.31
N LEU A 72 -0.96 4.10 -27.64
CA LEU A 72 -1.66 4.99 -28.58
C LEU A 72 -3.14 4.56 -28.76
N LYS A 73 -3.40 3.25 -28.86
CA LYS A 73 -4.77 2.74 -28.93
C LYS A 73 -5.53 2.99 -27.65
N ALA A 74 -4.94 2.75 -26.47
CA ALA A 74 -5.56 3.05 -25.17
C ALA A 74 -5.87 4.55 -25.04
N TYR A 75 -4.98 5.42 -25.53
CA TYR A 75 -5.22 6.85 -25.58
C TYR A 75 -6.45 7.19 -26.41
N ALA A 76 -6.56 6.62 -27.65
CA ALA A 76 -7.71 6.85 -28.52
C ALA A 76 -9.01 6.31 -27.91
N ASP A 77 -8.98 5.11 -27.36
CA ASP A 77 -10.13 4.46 -26.69
C ASP A 77 -10.64 5.28 -25.52
N LEU A 78 -9.76 5.72 -24.61
CA LEU A 78 -10.11 6.57 -23.47
C LEU A 78 -10.67 7.92 -23.93
N LYS A 79 -10.02 8.57 -24.92
CA LYS A 79 -10.47 9.86 -25.44
C LYS A 79 -11.86 9.78 -26.05
N ASN A 80 -12.14 8.74 -26.83
CA ASN A 80 -13.45 8.50 -27.42
C ASN A 80 -14.49 8.20 -26.33
N TYR A 81 -14.13 7.42 -25.32
CA TYR A 81 -15.02 7.13 -24.20
C TYR A 81 -15.40 8.38 -23.42
N PHE A 82 -14.44 9.26 -23.12
CA PHE A 82 -14.69 10.52 -22.41
C PHE A 82 -15.49 11.51 -23.23
N ARG A 83 -15.40 11.47 -24.58
CA ARG A 83 -16.26 12.28 -25.47
C ARG A 83 -17.69 11.78 -25.53
N ALA A 84 -17.89 10.47 -25.47
CA ALA A 84 -19.19 9.83 -25.55
C ALA A 84 -19.94 9.81 -24.20
N ASN A 85 -19.27 10.04 -23.09
CA ASN A 85 -19.83 9.96 -21.73
C ASN A 85 -19.47 11.22 -20.95
N SER A 86 -20.45 11.84 -20.32
CA SER A 86 -20.22 12.99 -19.44
C SER A 86 -19.98 12.53 -18.00
N PHE A 87 -18.94 13.11 -17.37
CA PHE A 87 -18.59 12.90 -15.97
C PHE A 87 -18.45 14.25 -15.26
N ASP A 88 -18.70 14.25 -13.96
CA ASP A 88 -18.36 15.38 -13.09
C ASP A 88 -16.89 15.29 -12.67
N ILE A 89 -16.40 14.05 -12.41
CA ILE A 89 -15.04 13.76 -12.00
C ILE A 89 -14.46 12.62 -12.87
N ILE A 90 -13.23 12.81 -13.33
CA ILE A 90 -12.37 11.75 -13.88
C ILE A 90 -11.20 11.59 -12.94
N HIS A 91 -11.17 10.48 -12.20
CA HIS A 91 -10.17 10.17 -11.19
C HIS A 91 -9.27 9.03 -11.65
N THR A 92 -8.00 9.32 -11.81
CA THR A 92 -7.01 8.38 -12.36
C THR A 92 -6.13 7.80 -11.25
N HIS A 93 -5.69 6.54 -11.41
CA HIS A 93 -4.85 5.81 -10.47
C HIS A 93 -3.71 5.12 -11.24
N SER A 94 -2.60 4.81 -10.54
CA SER A 94 -1.38 4.24 -11.11
C SER A 94 -0.71 5.12 -12.20
N SER A 95 0.60 4.95 -12.41
CA SER A 95 1.38 5.87 -13.26
C SER A 95 0.89 5.87 -14.72
N LYS A 96 0.72 4.69 -15.35
CA LYS A 96 0.35 4.65 -16.78
C LYS A 96 -1.09 5.14 -17.01
N ALA A 97 -2.08 4.61 -16.29
CA ALA A 97 -3.46 5.06 -16.41
C ALA A 97 -3.60 6.53 -15.94
N GLY A 98 -2.77 6.94 -14.97
CA GLY A 98 -2.66 8.31 -14.51
C GLY A 98 -2.24 9.27 -15.63
N ILE A 99 -1.17 8.94 -16.35
CA ILE A 99 -0.68 9.79 -17.46
C ILE A 99 -1.68 9.76 -18.62
N LEU A 100 -2.06 8.58 -19.11
CA LEU A 100 -2.97 8.47 -20.26
C LEU A 100 -4.34 9.07 -19.95
N GLY A 101 -4.91 8.77 -18.78
CA GLY A 101 -6.24 9.25 -18.40
C GLY A 101 -6.30 10.77 -18.27
N ARG A 102 -5.32 11.40 -17.61
CA ARG A 102 -5.26 12.86 -17.47
C ARG A 102 -5.11 13.56 -18.82
N LEU A 103 -4.20 13.09 -19.67
CA LEU A 103 -4.01 13.66 -21.02
C LEU A 103 -5.25 13.49 -21.89
N THR A 104 -5.87 12.31 -21.88
CA THR A 104 -7.07 12.07 -22.71
C THR A 104 -8.29 12.83 -22.22
N ALA A 105 -8.47 13.01 -20.90
CA ALA A 105 -9.54 13.83 -20.34
C ALA A 105 -9.40 15.30 -20.78
N ALA A 106 -8.20 15.86 -20.70
CA ALA A 106 -7.91 17.21 -21.16
C ALA A 106 -8.13 17.36 -22.68
N ASP A 107 -7.60 16.43 -23.47
CA ASP A 107 -7.74 16.46 -24.93
C ASP A 107 -9.17 16.16 -25.44
N ALA A 108 -9.96 15.45 -24.67
CA ALA A 108 -11.37 15.25 -24.96
C ALA A 108 -12.19 16.53 -24.71
N LYS A 109 -11.59 17.53 -24.05
CA LYS A 109 -12.23 18.80 -23.64
C LYS A 109 -13.50 18.54 -22.80
N THR A 110 -13.40 17.60 -21.88
CA THR A 110 -14.50 17.30 -20.95
C THR A 110 -14.70 18.46 -19.97
N LYS A 111 -15.91 18.57 -19.41
CA LYS A 111 -16.17 19.51 -18.31
C LYS A 111 -15.83 18.89 -16.93
N ALA A 112 -15.42 17.62 -16.92
CA ALA A 112 -15.07 16.90 -15.70
C ALA A 112 -13.83 17.49 -15.05
N LYS A 113 -13.83 17.53 -13.72
CA LYS A 113 -12.62 17.79 -12.95
C LYS A 113 -11.68 16.57 -13.00
N ILE A 114 -10.40 16.82 -13.21
CA ILE A 114 -9.39 15.79 -13.39
C ILE A 114 -8.61 15.62 -12.09
N VAL A 115 -8.81 14.46 -11.44
CA VAL A 115 -8.16 14.10 -10.18
C VAL A 115 -7.21 12.93 -10.41
N HIS A 116 -6.11 12.89 -9.67
CA HIS A 116 -5.18 11.76 -9.68
C HIS A 116 -4.78 11.34 -8.27
N THR A 117 -4.85 10.03 -7.96
CA THR A 117 -4.27 9.51 -6.72
C THR A 117 -2.92 8.85 -6.98
N ILE A 118 -1.90 9.33 -6.27
CA ILE A 118 -0.57 8.74 -6.20
C ILE A 118 -0.57 7.71 -5.05
N HIS A 119 -0.51 6.42 -5.39
CA HIS A 119 -0.39 5.31 -4.43
C HIS A 119 1.06 4.94 -4.14
N GLY A 120 1.98 5.41 -4.95
CA GLY A 120 3.43 5.26 -4.88
C GLY A 120 4.04 6.07 -5.99
N LEU A 121 5.09 6.82 -5.71
CA LEU A 121 5.76 7.64 -6.73
C LEU A 121 6.39 6.73 -7.79
N ALA A 122 6.35 7.19 -9.04
CA ALA A 122 6.98 6.50 -10.16
C ALA A 122 8.51 6.69 -10.20
N PHE A 123 9.05 7.52 -9.32
CA PHE A 123 10.46 7.87 -9.21
C PHE A 123 10.91 7.82 -7.74
N ASP A 124 12.16 7.43 -7.50
CA ASP A 124 12.80 7.33 -6.19
C ASP A 124 14.32 7.19 -6.31
N GLU A 125 15.02 7.18 -5.17
CA GLU A 125 16.46 7.07 -5.08
C GLU A 125 17.05 5.71 -5.52
N PHE A 126 16.23 4.64 -5.54
CA PHE A 126 16.66 3.29 -5.92
C PHE A 126 16.49 3.02 -7.42
N GLN A 127 16.03 4.00 -8.17
CA GLN A 127 15.85 3.92 -9.62
C GLN A 127 16.91 4.73 -10.37
N SER A 128 17.24 4.32 -11.61
CA SER A 128 18.25 5.04 -12.41
C SER A 128 17.83 6.51 -12.65
N ALA A 129 18.81 7.41 -12.59
CA ALA A 129 18.58 8.84 -12.78
C ALA A 129 17.88 9.19 -14.09
N LEU A 130 18.16 8.45 -15.18
CA LEU A 130 17.50 8.67 -16.48
C LEU A 130 16.00 8.32 -16.41
N LYS A 131 15.64 7.20 -15.80
CA LYS A 131 14.24 6.80 -15.60
C LYS A 131 13.51 7.82 -14.74
N ASN A 132 14.13 8.25 -13.63
CA ASN A 132 13.58 9.27 -12.75
C ASN A 132 13.30 10.58 -13.53
N LYS A 133 14.26 11.06 -14.31
CA LYS A 133 14.06 12.27 -15.13
C LYS A 133 12.87 12.15 -16.10
N LEU A 134 12.71 10.98 -16.73
CA LEU A 134 11.60 10.74 -17.66
C LEU A 134 10.25 10.71 -16.92
N TYR A 135 10.16 10.01 -15.79
CA TYR A 135 8.91 9.96 -15.00
C TYR A 135 8.56 11.32 -14.40
N ILE A 136 9.54 12.03 -13.84
CA ILE A 136 9.34 13.38 -13.30
C ILE A 136 8.86 14.33 -14.41
N ALA A 137 9.46 14.29 -15.61
CA ALA A 137 9.04 15.13 -16.73
C ALA A 137 7.59 14.81 -17.18
N ALA A 138 7.23 13.52 -17.23
CA ALA A 138 5.87 13.10 -17.55
C ALA A 138 4.87 13.57 -16.47
N GLU A 139 5.18 13.38 -15.18
CA GLU A 139 4.30 13.83 -14.09
C GLU A 139 4.17 15.36 -14.04
N LYS A 140 5.24 16.13 -14.28
CA LYS A 140 5.18 17.59 -14.44
C LYS A 140 4.20 18.01 -15.52
N LYS A 141 4.25 17.35 -16.69
CA LYS A 141 3.36 17.65 -17.82
C LYS A 141 1.89 17.38 -17.47
N VAL A 142 1.59 16.25 -16.83
CA VAL A 142 0.19 15.90 -16.53
C VAL A 142 -0.34 16.60 -15.27
N ALA A 143 0.53 17.09 -14.40
CA ALA A 143 0.12 17.96 -13.29
C ALA A 143 -0.52 19.26 -13.79
N LEU A 144 -0.09 19.78 -14.95
CA LEU A 144 -0.66 21.00 -15.55
C LEU A 144 -2.13 20.87 -15.99
N VAL A 145 -2.60 19.66 -16.20
CA VAL A 145 -3.98 19.37 -16.61
C VAL A 145 -4.79 18.69 -15.50
N SER A 146 -4.25 18.66 -14.28
CA SER A 146 -4.92 18.10 -13.11
C SER A 146 -5.56 19.20 -12.28
N ASP A 147 -6.80 19.02 -11.83
CA ASP A 147 -7.47 19.94 -10.89
C ASP A 147 -7.09 19.61 -9.43
N ALA A 148 -6.77 18.34 -9.12
CA ALA A 148 -6.24 17.92 -7.83
C ALA A 148 -5.37 16.66 -7.95
N ILE A 149 -4.38 16.56 -7.07
CA ILE A 149 -3.57 15.35 -6.86
C ILE A 149 -3.77 14.90 -5.41
N ILE A 150 -4.24 13.68 -5.24
CA ILE A 150 -4.37 13.04 -3.93
C ILE A 150 -3.12 12.20 -3.69
N THR A 151 -2.51 12.33 -2.51
CA THR A 151 -1.44 11.44 -2.03
C THR A 151 -1.94 10.63 -0.83
N VAL A 152 -1.43 9.41 -0.69
CA VAL A 152 -1.85 8.52 0.40
C VAL A 152 -1.12 8.79 1.72
N CYS A 153 -0.14 9.67 1.70
CA CYS A 153 0.58 10.19 2.87
C CYS A 153 1.22 11.55 2.53
N ASP A 154 1.55 12.34 3.56
CA ASP A 154 2.14 13.68 3.40
C ASP A 154 3.54 13.61 2.80
N ALA A 155 4.35 12.63 3.23
CA ALA A 155 5.71 12.43 2.71
C ALA A 155 5.75 12.31 1.17
N MET A 156 4.73 11.73 0.55
CA MET A 156 4.67 11.62 -0.92
C MET A 156 4.36 12.95 -1.60
N ALA A 157 3.51 13.78 -1.01
CA ALA A 157 3.27 15.13 -1.51
C ALA A 157 4.55 15.95 -1.47
N ASP A 158 5.28 15.90 -0.35
CA ASP A 158 6.56 16.59 -0.18
C ASP A 158 7.61 16.14 -1.21
N GLN A 159 7.76 14.83 -1.41
CA GLN A 159 8.69 14.28 -2.41
C GLN A 159 8.33 14.70 -3.83
N ALA A 160 7.04 14.71 -4.19
CA ALA A 160 6.58 15.16 -5.50
C ALA A 160 6.84 16.65 -5.71
N LEU A 161 6.56 17.48 -4.70
CA LEU A 161 6.83 18.92 -4.72
C LEU A 161 8.34 19.22 -4.81
N GLN A 162 9.19 18.52 -4.05
CA GLN A 162 10.64 18.63 -4.15
C GLN A 162 11.16 18.28 -5.55
N ALA A 163 10.55 17.30 -6.22
CA ALA A 163 10.84 16.98 -7.62
C ALA A 163 10.30 18.02 -8.60
N GLY A 164 9.55 19.03 -8.14
CA GLY A 164 8.93 20.08 -8.92
C GLY A 164 7.71 19.61 -9.74
N VAL A 165 6.98 18.60 -9.25
CA VAL A 165 5.72 18.15 -9.84
C VAL A 165 4.56 18.93 -9.24
N GLY A 166 3.92 19.78 -10.04
CA GLY A 166 2.79 20.62 -9.61
C GLY A 166 3.18 21.71 -8.60
N HIS A 167 2.20 22.13 -7.83
CA HIS A 167 2.32 23.16 -6.78
C HIS A 167 1.49 22.74 -5.55
N LYS A 168 1.74 23.35 -4.39
CA LYS A 168 1.22 22.89 -3.08
C LYS A 168 -0.32 22.79 -3.05
N GLU A 169 -1.01 23.74 -3.61
CA GLU A 169 -2.48 23.82 -3.60
C GLU A 169 -3.15 22.70 -4.40
N LEU A 170 -2.39 22.05 -5.30
CA LEU A 170 -2.85 20.91 -6.09
C LEU A 170 -2.93 19.63 -5.24
N TYR A 171 -2.15 19.55 -4.16
CA TYR A 171 -2.01 18.32 -3.36
C TYR A 171 -2.98 18.28 -2.18
N HIS A 172 -3.57 17.09 -2.01
CA HIS A 172 -4.44 16.75 -0.88
C HIS A 172 -4.04 15.38 -0.35
N THR A 173 -3.77 15.27 0.93
CA THR A 173 -3.50 13.97 1.56
C THR A 173 -4.81 13.30 1.95
N VAL A 174 -5.05 12.11 1.40
CA VAL A 174 -6.14 11.21 1.80
C VAL A 174 -5.54 9.83 2.03
N ARG A 175 -5.44 9.45 3.30
CA ARG A 175 -4.81 8.19 3.71
C ARG A 175 -5.51 6.98 3.11
N SER A 176 -4.74 5.95 2.71
CA SER A 176 -5.32 4.71 2.20
C SER A 176 -6.14 4.00 3.26
N GLY A 177 -7.39 3.74 2.95
CA GLY A 177 -8.29 3.01 3.83
C GLY A 177 -8.04 1.49 3.82
N SER A 178 -8.27 0.88 4.98
CA SER A 178 -8.32 -0.57 5.16
C SER A 178 -9.59 -0.94 5.93
N ASP A 179 -10.09 -2.15 5.72
CA ASP A 179 -11.02 -2.73 6.67
C ASP A 179 -10.24 -3.12 7.92
N LEU A 180 -10.43 -2.36 9.00
CA LEU A 180 -9.70 -2.52 10.25
C LEU A 180 -10.45 -3.37 11.26
N THR A 181 -11.74 -3.67 11.02
CA THR A 181 -12.60 -4.40 11.97
C THR A 181 -12.00 -5.74 12.36
N ALA A 182 -11.65 -6.56 11.38
CA ALA A 182 -11.06 -7.87 11.62
C ALA A 182 -9.69 -7.80 12.35
N PHE A 183 -8.94 -6.72 12.17
CA PHE A 183 -7.68 -6.50 12.89
C PHE A 183 -7.91 -6.04 14.33
N GLN A 184 -8.92 -5.22 14.59
CA GLN A 184 -9.31 -4.80 15.94
C GLN A 184 -9.84 -5.98 16.77
N GLU A 185 -10.50 -6.94 16.12
CA GLU A 185 -10.98 -8.17 16.73
C GLU A 185 -9.90 -9.27 16.83
N ALA A 186 -8.80 -9.15 16.07
CA ALA A 186 -7.76 -10.15 15.99
C ALA A 186 -7.16 -10.59 17.34
N PRO A 187 -6.97 -9.72 18.37
CA PRO A 187 -6.40 -10.11 19.65
C PRO A 187 -7.12 -11.27 20.34
N GLN A 188 -8.43 -11.47 20.11
CA GLN A 188 -9.19 -12.59 20.68
C GLN A 188 -8.74 -13.97 20.17
N PHE A 189 -8.11 -14.02 19.01
CA PHE A 189 -7.65 -15.26 18.37
C PHE A 189 -6.18 -15.58 18.66
N ARG A 190 -5.50 -14.78 19.49
CA ARG A 190 -4.05 -14.91 19.71
C ARG A 190 -3.63 -16.29 20.17
N GLU A 191 -4.31 -16.87 21.15
CA GLU A 191 -3.97 -18.20 21.69
C GLU A 191 -4.13 -19.28 20.62
N GLU A 192 -5.26 -19.29 19.91
CA GLU A 192 -5.52 -20.23 18.81
C GLU A 192 -4.49 -20.11 17.70
N ALA A 193 -4.16 -18.87 17.29
CA ALA A 193 -3.18 -18.61 16.25
C ALA A 193 -1.77 -19.10 16.66
N ARG A 194 -1.36 -18.88 17.91
CA ARG A 194 -0.07 -19.38 18.44
C ARG A 194 -0.03 -20.89 18.48
N GLN A 195 -1.12 -21.54 18.91
CA GLN A 195 -1.22 -23.02 18.89
C GLN A 195 -1.09 -23.58 17.48
N LYS A 196 -1.82 -23.01 16.52
CA LYS A 196 -1.74 -23.41 15.09
C LYS A 196 -0.34 -23.26 14.50
N LEU A 197 0.39 -22.23 14.92
CA LEU A 197 1.77 -21.94 14.46
C LEU A 197 2.82 -22.66 15.31
N ALA A 198 2.42 -23.46 16.30
CA ALA A 198 3.29 -24.16 17.26
C ALA A 198 4.26 -23.22 17.99
N ILE A 199 3.82 -22.00 18.33
CA ILE A 199 4.57 -21.01 19.08
C ILE A 199 4.32 -21.21 20.57
N LYS A 200 5.39 -21.40 21.35
CA LYS A 200 5.34 -21.59 22.80
C LYS A 200 5.14 -20.29 23.55
N ASP A 201 4.73 -20.36 24.82
CA ASP A 201 4.46 -19.19 25.64
C ASP A 201 5.71 -18.35 25.95
N ASP A 202 6.88 -19.01 26.03
CA ASP A 202 8.18 -18.38 26.26
C ASP A 202 8.87 -17.89 24.98
N GLU A 203 8.25 -18.10 23.81
CA GLU A 203 8.78 -17.64 22.53
C GLU A 203 8.18 -16.28 22.15
N LEU A 204 9.02 -15.37 21.62
CA LEU A 204 8.59 -14.12 20.98
C LEU A 204 8.42 -14.34 19.48
N LEU A 205 7.30 -13.88 18.92
CA LEU A 205 7.02 -14.00 17.51
C LEU A 205 7.10 -12.63 16.80
N LEU A 206 8.10 -12.46 15.95
CA LEU A 206 8.18 -11.39 15.00
C LEU A 206 7.33 -11.74 13.78
N VAL A 207 6.52 -10.81 13.29
CA VAL A 207 5.68 -11.02 12.10
C VAL A 207 6.09 -10.05 11.00
N SER A 208 6.23 -10.55 9.78
CA SER A 208 6.40 -9.70 8.60
C SER A 208 5.40 -10.11 7.52
N VAL A 209 4.64 -9.13 7.01
CA VAL A 209 3.65 -9.33 5.95
C VAL A 209 4.12 -8.56 4.73
N ALA A 210 4.68 -9.26 3.76
CA ALA A 210 5.21 -8.65 2.55
C ALA A 210 5.32 -9.67 1.42
N ARG A 211 5.20 -9.21 0.17
CA ARG A 211 5.60 -10.04 -0.97
C ARG A 211 7.11 -10.27 -0.94
N LEU A 212 7.55 -11.50 -1.20
CA LEU A 212 8.97 -11.86 -1.22
C LEU A 212 9.62 -11.41 -2.55
N PHE A 213 9.78 -10.10 -2.69
CA PHE A 213 10.38 -9.42 -3.83
C PHE A 213 11.55 -8.56 -3.37
N PRO A 214 12.54 -8.30 -4.25
CA PRO A 214 13.56 -7.29 -4.00
C PRO A 214 12.92 -5.98 -3.53
N GLN A 215 13.56 -5.25 -2.67
CA GLN A 215 13.08 -3.97 -2.09
C GLN A 215 11.94 -4.11 -1.05
N LYS A 216 11.56 -5.33 -0.63
CA LYS A 216 10.67 -5.53 0.53
C LYS A 216 11.44 -5.76 1.84
N GLY A 217 12.75 -5.86 1.76
CA GLY A 217 13.64 -5.89 2.92
C GLY A 217 13.53 -7.15 3.78
N VAL A 218 13.02 -8.26 3.23
CA VAL A 218 12.86 -9.51 3.99
C VAL A 218 14.22 -10.17 4.23
N GLU A 219 15.17 -9.98 3.32
CA GLU A 219 16.55 -10.43 3.47
C GLU A 219 17.22 -9.75 4.67
N GLU A 220 17.02 -8.44 4.83
CA GLU A 220 17.53 -7.66 5.95
C GLU A 220 16.88 -8.11 7.27
N ILE A 221 15.59 -8.46 7.26
CA ILE A 221 14.90 -8.99 8.44
C ILE A 221 15.50 -10.34 8.84
N LEU A 222 15.69 -11.25 7.89
CA LEU A 222 16.33 -12.57 8.15
C LEU A 222 17.77 -12.41 8.65
N SER A 223 18.55 -11.53 8.03
CA SER A 223 19.91 -11.26 8.44
C SER A 223 20.00 -10.68 9.86
N ALA A 224 19.19 -9.68 10.17
CA ALA A 224 19.12 -9.08 11.50
C ALA A 224 18.65 -10.08 12.58
N ALA A 225 17.73 -10.99 12.24
CA ALA A 225 17.22 -12.01 13.15
C ALA A 225 18.29 -13.04 13.60
N ARG A 226 19.40 -13.17 12.90
CA ARG A 226 20.51 -14.10 13.28
C ARG A 226 21.09 -13.80 14.65
N SER A 227 21.13 -12.55 15.04
CA SER A 227 21.69 -12.13 16.33
C SER A 227 20.73 -12.22 17.50
N LEU A 228 19.44 -12.47 17.23
CA LEU A 228 18.44 -12.54 18.27
C LEU A 228 18.47 -13.88 19.02
N PRO A 229 18.02 -13.93 20.28
CA PRO A 229 17.93 -15.16 21.07
C PRO A 229 17.12 -16.26 20.35
N ASN A 230 17.40 -17.52 20.69
CA ASN A 230 16.76 -18.69 20.04
C ASN A 230 15.26 -18.81 20.28
N ASN A 231 14.74 -18.20 21.32
CA ASN A 231 13.31 -18.13 21.60
C ASN A 231 12.60 -17.03 20.78
N VAL A 232 13.30 -16.28 19.95
CA VAL A 232 12.69 -15.35 19.00
C VAL A 232 12.44 -16.05 17.68
N LYS A 233 11.16 -16.19 17.32
CA LYS A 233 10.69 -16.79 16.07
C LYS A 233 10.27 -15.69 15.08
N LEU A 234 10.24 -16.04 13.80
CA LEU A 234 9.85 -15.14 12.71
C LEU A 234 8.77 -15.81 11.85
N LEU A 235 7.65 -15.16 11.70
CA LEU A 235 6.56 -15.52 10.77
C LEU A 235 6.60 -14.62 9.55
N LEU A 236 6.86 -15.18 8.37
CA LEU A 236 6.85 -14.51 7.08
C LEU A 236 5.57 -14.85 6.33
N ILE A 237 4.71 -13.86 6.11
CA ILE A 237 3.44 -13.99 5.41
C ILE A 237 3.55 -13.31 4.05
N GLY A 238 3.48 -14.09 3.00
CA GLY A 238 3.53 -13.66 1.61
C GLY A 238 4.32 -14.59 0.72
N GLY A 239 4.10 -14.47 -0.57
CA GLY A 239 4.78 -15.23 -1.62
C GLY A 239 5.65 -14.33 -2.50
N GLY A 240 6.43 -14.93 -3.36
CA GLY A 240 7.24 -14.20 -4.33
C GLY A 240 8.46 -14.97 -4.83
N PRO A 241 9.18 -14.41 -5.82
CA PRO A 241 10.29 -15.10 -6.48
C PRO A 241 11.49 -15.37 -5.58
N LEU A 242 11.65 -14.64 -4.47
CA LEU A 242 12.77 -14.84 -3.53
C LEU A 242 12.48 -15.91 -2.47
N LYS A 243 11.31 -16.58 -2.48
CA LYS A 243 10.92 -17.53 -1.44
C LYS A 243 11.94 -18.64 -1.24
N GLU A 244 12.33 -19.32 -2.31
CA GLU A 244 13.26 -20.46 -2.24
C GLU A 244 14.64 -20.05 -1.71
N GLU A 245 15.13 -18.88 -2.11
CA GLU A 245 16.41 -18.34 -1.64
C GLU A 245 16.37 -18.01 -0.14
N MET A 246 15.27 -17.40 0.32
CA MET A 246 15.05 -17.06 1.72
C MET A 246 14.85 -18.29 2.61
N GLU A 247 14.17 -19.32 2.11
CA GLU A 247 14.04 -20.62 2.81
C GLU A 247 15.40 -21.27 3.02
N LYS A 248 16.26 -21.36 1.98
CA LYS A 248 17.62 -21.88 2.08
C LYS A 248 18.49 -21.07 3.05
N PHE A 249 18.37 -19.74 3.01
CA PHE A 249 19.06 -18.87 3.96
C PHE A 249 18.63 -19.15 5.41
N ALA A 250 17.32 -19.29 5.65
CA ALA A 250 16.77 -19.53 6.97
C ALA A 250 17.15 -20.92 7.51
N GLU A 251 17.14 -21.97 6.69
CA GLU A 251 17.60 -23.30 7.08
C GLU A 251 19.06 -23.29 7.53
N ALA A 252 19.92 -22.58 6.83
CA ALA A 252 21.36 -22.51 7.14
C ALA A 252 21.70 -21.62 8.34
N ASN A 253 20.94 -20.55 8.59
CA ASN A 253 21.31 -19.50 9.55
C ASN A 253 20.35 -19.36 10.74
N LEU A 254 19.10 -19.83 10.62
CA LEU A 254 18.02 -19.68 11.59
C LEU A 254 17.23 -21.01 11.75
N PRO A 255 17.89 -22.16 11.93
CA PRO A 255 17.22 -23.46 11.90
C PRO A 255 16.08 -23.53 12.91
N GLY A 256 14.87 -23.88 12.43
CA GLY A 256 13.66 -24.00 13.25
C GLY A 256 13.12 -22.70 13.84
N ARG A 257 13.61 -21.53 13.38
CA ARG A 257 13.19 -20.22 13.89
C ARG A 257 12.29 -19.44 12.93
N VAL A 258 12.18 -19.84 11.66
CA VAL A 258 11.42 -19.11 10.64
C VAL A 258 10.28 -19.96 10.11
N ILE A 259 9.09 -19.38 10.09
CA ILE A 259 7.87 -19.97 9.52
C ILE A 259 7.54 -19.21 8.25
N PHE A 260 7.59 -19.88 7.11
CA PHE A 260 7.16 -19.34 5.82
C PHE A 260 5.71 -19.75 5.57
N GLN A 261 4.77 -18.85 5.85
CA GLN A 261 3.34 -19.11 5.67
C GLN A 261 2.94 -19.15 4.19
N GLY A 262 3.73 -18.50 3.32
CA GLY A 262 3.37 -18.36 1.91
C GLY A 262 2.31 -17.30 1.68
N GLU A 263 1.73 -17.31 0.48
CA GLU A 263 0.64 -16.41 0.12
C GLU A 263 -0.67 -16.91 0.74
N VAL A 264 -1.37 -16.04 1.44
CA VAL A 264 -2.63 -16.34 2.11
C VAL A 264 -3.73 -15.38 1.66
N PRO A 265 -5.00 -15.78 1.71
CA PRO A 265 -6.12 -14.88 1.49
C PRO A 265 -6.10 -13.69 2.48
N PRO A 266 -6.46 -12.49 2.05
CA PRO A 266 -6.42 -11.29 2.92
C PRO A 266 -7.20 -11.44 4.22
N GLN A 267 -8.31 -12.18 4.22
CA GLN A 267 -9.12 -12.44 5.41
C GLN A 267 -8.43 -13.27 6.49
N ASP A 268 -7.37 -14.01 6.15
CA ASP A 268 -6.62 -14.84 7.10
C ASP A 268 -5.47 -14.06 7.77
N ILE A 269 -5.12 -12.90 7.22
CA ILE A 269 -4.00 -12.07 7.73
C ILE A 269 -4.26 -11.59 9.17
N PRO A 270 -5.48 -11.13 9.56
CA PRO A 270 -5.74 -10.71 10.93
C PRO A 270 -5.49 -11.83 11.95
N PHE A 271 -5.93 -13.05 11.64
CA PHE A 271 -5.69 -14.24 12.48
C PHE A 271 -4.19 -14.50 12.65
N LEU A 272 -3.42 -14.51 11.57
CA LEU A 272 -1.98 -14.77 11.62
C LEU A 272 -1.20 -13.67 12.35
N ILE A 273 -1.56 -12.39 12.11
CA ILE A 273 -0.93 -11.26 12.80
C ILE A 273 -1.19 -11.33 14.31
N SER A 274 -2.36 -11.79 14.75
CA SER A 274 -2.71 -11.86 16.18
C SER A 274 -1.73 -12.68 17.01
N ALA A 275 -1.09 -13.69 16.42
CA ALA A 275 -0.06 -14.49 17.09
C ALA A 275 1.20 -13.70 17.43
N GLY A 276 1.45 -12.59 16.76
CA GLY A 276 2.67 -11.81 16.82
C GLY A 276 2.85 -10.98 18.09
N ASP A 277 4.10 -10.72 18.41
CA ASP A 277 4.50 -9.81 19.48
C ASP A 277 4.98 -8.47 18.96
N LEU A 278 5.53 -8.47 17.74
CA LEU A 278 6.11 -7.30 17.08
C LEU A 278 5.99 -7.47 15.56
N LEU A 279 5.52 -6.45 14.85
CA LEU A 279 5.60 -6.40 13.39
C LEU A 279 6.95 -5.85 12.95
N VAL A 280 7.58 -6.46 11.94
CA VAL A 280 8.81 -5.97 11.32
C VAL A 280 8.58 -5.70 9.84
N HIS A 281 8.86 -4.46 9.41
CA HIS A 281 8.64 -4.01 8.03
C HIS A 281 9.85 -3.24 7.51
N ALA A 282 10.62 -3.84 6.60
CA ALA A 282 11.89 -3.29 6.14
C ALA A 282 11.87 -2.81 4.68
N SER A 283 10.69 -2.46 4.15
CA SER A 283 10.52 -2.10 2.75
C SER A 283 11.35 -0.85 2.37
N TYR A 284 11.92 -0.87 1.17
CA TYR A 284 12.64 0.26 0.59
C TYR A 284 11.69 1.30 -0.04
N ARG A 285 10.49 0.85 -0.45
CA ARG A 285 9.55 1.68 -1.19
C ARG A 285 8.12 1.40 -0.76
N GLU A 286 7.47 2.43 -0.22
CA GLU A 286 6.06 2.40 0.14
C GLU A 286 5.37 3.70 -0.27
N GLY A 287 4.05 3.62 -0.46
CA GLY A 287 3.17 4.76 -0.33
C GLY A 287 2.79 4.93 1.14
N LEU A 288 1.70 4.29 1.50
CA LEU A 288 1.32 4.07 2.89
C LEU A 288 1.40 2.56 3.18
N ALA A 289 2.27 2.16 4.10
CA ALA A 289 2.43 0.75 4.49
C ALA A 289 1.23 0.30 5.33
N ARG A 290 0.14 -0.14 4.68
CA ARG A 290 -1.12 -0.52 5.36
C ARG A 290 -0.93 -1.56 6.46
N VAL A 291 0.07 -2.44 6.31
CA VAL A 291 0.38 -3.45 7.32
C VAL A 291 0.76 -2.83 8.67
N LEU A 292 1.36 -1.63 8.69
CA LEU A 292 1.65 -0.91 9.92
C LEU A 292 0.36 -0.46 10.61
N VAL A 293 -0.59 0.07 9.85
CA VAL A 293 -1.92 0.44 10.36
C VAL A 293 -2.66 -0.79 10.89
N GLN A 294 -2.60 -1.90 10.16
CA GLN A 294 -3.21 -3.17 10.53
C GLN A 294 -2.61 -3.73 11.83
N ALA A 295 -1.29 -3.63 12.01
CA ALA A 295 -0.62 -4.02 13.25
C ALA A 295 -1.06 -3.14 14.43
N MET A 296 -1.13 -1.82 14.24
CA MET A 296 -1.64 -0.90 15.28
C MET A 296 -3.08 -1.23 15.63
N ALA A 297 -3.94 -1.50 14.65
CA ALA A 297 -5.33 -1.92 14.87
C ALA A 297 -5.42 -3.22 15.70
N ALA A 298 -4.48 -4.16 15.50
CA ALA A 298 -4.36 -5.39 16.28
C ALA A 298 -3.63 -5.21 17.64
N GLY A 299 -3.22 -3.99 17.99
CA GLY A 299 -2.49 -3.70 19.23
C GLY A 299 -1.06 -4.23 19.23
N ILE A 300 -0.46 -4.42 18.05
CA ILE A 300 0.89 -4.95 17.86
C ILE A 300 1.83 -3.82 17.46
N PRO A 301 2.90 -3.56 18.23
CA PRO A 301 3.90 -2.55 17.90
C PRO A 301 4.69 -2.92 16.66
N ALA A 302 5.36 -1.94 16.04
CA ALA A 302 6.10 -2.17 14.81
C ALA A 302 7.51 -1.58 14.83
N ILE A 303 8.45 -2.30 14.20
CA ILE A 303 9.73 -1.75 13.76
C ILE A 303 9.68 -1.63 12.25
N SER A 304 9.85 -0.42 11.72
CA SER A 304 9.70 -0.15 10.29
C SER A 304 10.83 0.71 9.73
N SER A 305 11.21 0.46 8.48
CA SER A 305 11.97 1.43 7.71
C SER A 305 11.17 2.72 7.52
N ARG A 306 11.85 3.88 7.35
CA ARG A 306 11.22 5.20 7.10
C ARG A 306 10.71 5.34 5.66
N ALA A 307 10.22 4.28 5.04
CA ALA A 307 9.73 4.31 3.67
C ALA A 307 8.31 4.90 3.61
N GLY A 308 8.11 5.85 2.69
CA GLY A 308 6.81 6.50 2.47
C GLY A 308 6.21 7.09 3.74
N GLY A 309 4.94 6.81 3.99
CA GLY A 309 4.19 7.30 5.16
C GLY A 309 4.44 6.53 6.47
N ALA A 310 5.49 5.70 6.58
CA ALA A 310 5.74 4.92 7.81
C ALA A 310 5.87 5.80 9.06
N ALA A 311 6.48 7.00 8.93
CA ALA A 311 6.64 7.96 10.02
C ALA A 311 5.33 8.66 10.44
N GLU A 312 4.28 8.57 9.64
CA GLU A 312 2.95 9.07 9.99
C GLU A 312 2.15 8.05 10.81
N ILE A 313 2.60 6.78 10.81
CA ILE A 313 1.94 5.67 11.51
C ILE A 313 2.72 5.27 12.75
N VAL A 314 4.05 5.12 12.64
CA VAL A 314 4.91 4.65 13.74
C VAL A 314 5.61 5.82 14.41
N VAL A 315 5.39 6.00 15.72
CA VAL A 315 6.05 7.01 16.56
C VAL A 315 7.08 6.32 17.45
N ASP A 316 8.34 6.74 17.32
CA ASP A 316 9.47 6.18 18.08
C ASP A 316 9.22 6.19 19.60
N GLY A 317 9.41 5.05 20.24
CA GLY A 317 9.28 4.86 21.69
C GLY A 317 7.85 4.85 22.24
N ARG A 318 6.83 5.10 21.40
CA ARG A 318 5.42 5.04 21.80
C ARG A 318 4.81 3.68 21.43
N HIS A 319 4.81 3.33 20.16
CA HIS A 319 4.24 2.07 19.66
C HIS A 319 5.13 1.39 18.61
N GLY A 320 6.40 1.73 18.58
CA GLY A 320 7.39 1.12 17.70
C GLY A 320 8.65 1.95 17.56
N TYR A 321 9.44 1.59 16.55
CA TYR A 321 10.64 2.32 16.17
C TYR A 321 10.79 2.38 14.65
N LEU A 322 11.37 3.48 14.18
CA LEU A 322 11.76 3.66 12.79
C LEU A 322 13.27 3.53 12.63
N PHE A 323 13.70 3.03 11.48
CA PHE A 323 15.10 2.97 11.10
C PHE A 323 15.31 3.48 9.65
N PRO A 324 16.51 3.92 9.27
CA PRO A 324 16.80 4.36 7.91
C PRO A 324 16.59 3.23 6.90
N ILE A 325 16.11 3.56 5.70
CA ILE A 325 15.88 2.57 4.63
C ILE A 325 17.20 1.87 4.30
N GLY A 326 17.18 0.52 4.28
CA GLY A 326 18.34 -0.31 3.96
C GLY A 326 19.42 -0.39 5.06
N ASP A 327 19.22 0.25 6.21
CA ASP A 327 20.16 0.17 7.34
C ASP A 327 19.87 -1.07 8.20
N GLU A 328 20.43 -2.20 7.78
CA GLU A 328 20.34 -3.48 8.50
C GLU A 328 20.89 -3.38 9.93
N LYS A 329 21.96 -2.60 10.14
CA LYS A 329 22.56 -2.43 11.47
C LYS A 329 21.60 -1.72 12.43
N ALA A 330 20.93 -0.67 11.96
CA ALA A 330 19.92 0.03 12.75
C ALA A 330 18.71 -0.87 13.02
N LEU A 331 18.23 -1.65 12.03
CA LEU A 331 17.18 -2.66 12.21
C LEU A 331 17.57 -3.67 13.30
N LYS A 332 18.77 -4.26 13.20
CA LYS A 332 19.31 -5.21 14.17
C LYS A 332 19.31 -4.63 15.58
N THR A 333 19.88 -3.41 15.74
CA THR A 333 19.94 -2.73 17.05
C THR A 333 18.54 -2.52 17.65
N ARG A 334 17.54 -2.15 16.85
CA ARG A 334 16.17 -1.98 17.33
C ARG A 334 15.52 -3.31 17.73
N LEU A 335 15.75 -4.37 16.94
CA LEU A 335 15.25 -5.70 17.26
C LEU A 335 15.87 -6.24 18.55
N GLU A 336 17.20 -6.14 18.71
CA GLU A 336 17.91 -6.58 19.93
C GLU A 336 17.39 -5.86 21.18
N ALA A 337 17.20 -4.53 21.11
CA ALA A 337 16.67 -3.76 22.22
C ALA A 337 15.24 -4.21 22.61
N VAL A 338 14.35 -4.32 21.62
CA VAL A 338 12.92 -4.64 21.88
C VAL A 338 12.74 -6.10 22.31
N THR A 339 13.53 -7.04 21.77
CA THR A 339 13.41 -8.47 22.15
C THR A 339 14.17 -8.82 23.41
N GLY A 340 15.17 -8.01 23.82
CA GLY A 340 15.96 -8.21 25.02
C GLY A 340 15.34 -7.60 26.29
N GLU A 341 14.42 -6.66 26.16
CA GLU A 341 13.81 -5.92 27.26
C GLU A 341 12.29 -6.10 27.30
N SER A 342 11.79 -6.97 28.17
CA SER A 342 10.35 -7.28 28.30
C SER A 342 9.49 -6.05 28.62
N ASP A 343 10.01 -5.14 29.44
CA ASP A 343 9.30 -3.93 29.85
C ASP A 343 9.16 -2.95 28.67
N LEU A 344 10.20 -2.86 27.82
CA LEU A 344 10.15 -2.07 26.62
C LEU A 344 9.10 -2.58 25.64
N LEU A 345 9.09 -3.88 25.36
CA LEU A 345 8.10 -4.50 24.47
C LEU A 345 6.67 -4.32 25.02
N SER A 346 6.49 -4.49 26.35
CA SER A 346 5.18 -4.30 27.00
C SER A 346 4.69 -2.87 26.87
N LYS A 347 5.55 -1.87 27.09
CA LYS A 347 5.25 -0.46 26.88
C LYS A 347 4.85 -0.14 25.45
N LEU A 348 5.58 -0.69 24.47
CA LEU A 348 5.26 -0.51 23.06
C LEU A 348 3.91 -1.13 22.68
N LYS A 349 3.58 -2.32 23.22
CA LYS A 349 2.28 -2.98 23.05
C LYS A 349 1.14 -2.12 23.62
N GLU A 350 1.32 -1.54 24.80
CA GLU A 350 0.34 -0.62 25.39
C GLU A 350 0.13 0.61 24.49
N GLY A 351 1.22 1.20 23.99
CA GLY A 351 1.16 2.32 23.06
C GLY A 351 0.43 1.95 21.76
N ALA A 352 0.67 0.76 21.21
CA ALA A 352 -0.01 0.27 20.00
C ALA A 352 -1.52 0.10 20.21
N ARG A 353 -1.94 -0.52 21.34
CA ARG A 353 -3.35 -0.68 21.70
C ARG A 353 -4.09 0.65 21.89
N GLY A 354 -3.39 1.68 22.35
CA GLY A 354 -3.93 3.04 22.54
C GLY A 354 -3.89 3.91 21.28
N THR A 355 -3.50 3.36 20.12
CA THR A 355 -3.38 4.14 18.89
C THR A 355 -4.71 4.22 18.16
N ASP A 356 -5.19 5.45 17.91
CA ASP A 356 -6.35 5.67 17.04
C ASP A 356 -5.93 5.51 15.58
N VAL A 357 -6.57 4.57 14.89
CA VAL A 357 -6.36 4.27 13.47
C VAL A 357 -7.58 4.63 12.61
N SER A 358 -8.55 5.36 13.15
CA SER A 358 -9.82 5.68 12.48
C SER A 358 -9.62 6.45 11.16
N ASP A 359 -8.61 7.31 11.08
CA ASP A 359 -8.24 8.05 9.88
C ASP A 359 -7.78 7.16 8.70
N TYR A 360 -7.47 5.89 8.99
CA TYR A 360 -7.07 4.88 8.02
C TYR A 360 -8.19 3.90 7.69
N SER A 361 -9.44 4.21 8.07
CA SER A 361 -10.60 3.41 7.69
C SER A 361 -11.02 3.67 6.24
N ILE A 362 -11.74 2.71 5.65
CA ILE A 362 -12.34 2.88 4.31
C ILE A 362 -13.28 4.10 4.30
N ASP A 363 -14.07 4.30 5.34
CA ASP A 363 -14.99 5.42 5.45
C ASP A 363 -14.27 6.77 5.48
N ALA A 364 -13.18 6.89 6.25
CA ALA A 364 -12.36 8.11 6.29
C ALA A 364 -11.76 8.41 4.92
N MET A 365 -11.25 7.40 4.22
CA MET A 365 -10.71 7.53 2.87
C MET A 365 -11.78 8.00 1.86
N VAL A 366 -12.96 7.39 1.89
CA VAL A 366 -14.07 7.78 1.00
C VAL A 366 -14.51 9.21 1.28
N LYS A 367 -14.74 9.57 2.56
CA LYS A 367 -15.10 10.93 2.98
C LYS A 367 -14.03 11.94 2.57
N GLY A 368 -12.76 11.65 2.81
CA GLY A 368 -11.64 12.51 2.43
C GLY A 368 -11.58 12.73 0.92
N THR A 369 -11.76 11.68 0.12
CA THR A 369 -11.80 11.77 -1.35
C THR A 369 -12.99 12.61 -1.82
N MET A 370 -14.17 12.41 -1.24
CA MET A 370 -15.36 13.19 -1.56
C MET A 370 -15.19 14.66 -1.22
N ALA A 371 -14.58 14.98 -0.08
CA ALA A 371 -14.28 16.35 0.31
C ALA A 371 -13.35 17.07 -0.69
N VAL A 372 -12.38 16.34 -1.28
CA VAL A 372 -11.57 16.90 -2.39
C VAL A 372 -12.45 17.20 -3.61
N TYR A 373 -13.34 16.32 -4.01
CA TYR A 373 -14.22 16.55 -5.16
C TYR A 373 -15.17 17.74 -4.95
N GLU A 374 -15.69 17.89 -3.74
CA GLU A 374 -16.59 19.00 -3.39
C GLU A 374 -15.90 20.36 -3.46
N LYS A 375 -14.62 20.44 -3.10
CA LYS A 375 -13.82 21.68 -3.24
C LYS A 375 -13.56 22.09 -4.68
N LEU A 376 -13.66 21.16 -5.63
CA LEU A 376 -13.42 21.42 -7.06
C LEU A 376 -14.68 21.85 -7.80
N ARG A 377 -15.86 21.72 -7.21
CA ARG A 377 -17.15 22.14 -7.79
C ARG A 377 -17.38 23.62 -7.65
#